data_cd266eb9901320f17fc8b468b2513faf
#
_entry.id   cd266eb9901320f17fc8b468b2513faf
#
_cell.length_a   1.000
_cell.length_b   1.000
_cell.length_c   1.000
_cell.angle_alpha   90.00
_cell.angle_beta   90.00
_cell.angle_gamma   90.00
#
_symmetry.space_group_name_H-M   'P 1'
#
loop_
_entity.id
_entity.type
_entity.pdbx_description
1 polymer ?
#
loop_
_entity_poly.entity_id
_entity_poly.type
_entity_poly.pdbx_seq_one_letter_code
_entity_poly.pdbx_strand_id
1 'polypeptide(L)'
;MAQGQAAAPPGEAETQDGALLACILDMGELLLTSGAEVMRVEDTLTRLCMVYGFAQADVFTITSSIVLTVRTPEGRALTQTRRIRARDTDLGRVERVNALSRRLCAGPLPPEKFRQAVEEVRNAPAYPDAAQCAMYA
;
A
#
# COMPACT_ATOMS: atom_id res chain seq x y z
N MET A 1 1.35 -28.61 -16.50
CA MET A 1 1.20 -28.38 -16.03
C MET A 1 1.69 -27.85 -15.38
N ALA A 2 1.48 -27.51 -15.38
CA ALA A 2 1.73 -26.83 -14.60
C ALA A 2 2.77 -27.05 -14.02
N GLN A 3 3.15 -27.44 -14.12
CA GLN A 3 4.00 -27.65 -13.69
C GLN A 3 5.03 -27.01 -13.81
N GLY A 4 5.13 -26.53 -14.61
CA GLY A 4 6.27 -25.85 -14.70
C GLY A 4 6.48 -25.09 -13.56
N GLN A 5 5.54 -24.60 -13.14
CA GLN A 5 5.69 -23.84 -12.14
C GLN A 5 6.17 -24.49 -11.03
N ALA A 6 5.88 -25.57 -10.95
CA ALA A 6 6.35 -26.24 -9.87
C ALA A 6 7.81 -26.20 -9.84
N ALA A 7 8.38 -26.07 -10.90
CA ALA A 7 9.78 -26.14 -10.90
C ALA A 7 10.40 -24.95 -10.26
N ALA A 8 9.87 -23.86 -10.46
CA ALA A 8 10.48 -22.73 -9.89
C ALA A 8 10.09 -22.73 -8.47
N PRO A 9 11.00 -22.82 -7.61
CA PRO A 9 10.67 -22.72 -6.23
C PRO A 9 9.95 -21.41 -6.09
N PRO A 10 9.01 -21.31 -5.27
CA PRO A 10 8.41 -20.08 -4.98
C PRO A 10 9.54 -19.30 -4.48
N GLY A 11 10.19 -18.82 -5.28
CA GLY A 11 11.35 -18.36 -4.93
C GLY A 11 11.31 -17.00 -4.47
N GLU A 12 12.42 -16.38 -4.65
CA GLU A 12 12.61 -15.05 -4.21
C GLU A 12 11.68 -14.09 -4.85
N ALA A 13 11.35 -14.32 -6.11
CA ALA A 13 10.45 -13.42 -6.82
C ALA A 13 9.08 -13.40 -6.19
N GLU A 14 8.58 -14.58 -5.85
CA GLU A 14 7.27 -14.66 -5.26
C GLU A 14 7.26 -14.06 -3.87
N THR A 15 8.32 -14.30 -3.11
CA THR A 15 8.45 -13.70 -1.79
C THR A 15 8.55 -12.19 -1.90
N GLN A 16 9.27 -11.70 -2.90
CA GLN A 16 9.43 -10.30 -3.08
C GLN A 16 8.12 -9.63 -3.47
N ASP A 17 7.37 -10.26 -4.36
CA ASP A 17 6.07 -9.74 -4.77
C ASP A 17 5.12 -9.71 -3.58
N GLY A 18 5.14 -10.75 -2.76
CA GLY A 18 4.32 -10.78 -1.56
C GLY A 18 4.69 -9.66 -0.59
N ALA A 19 5.97 -9.40 -0.44
CA ALA A 19 6.42 -8.32 0.44
C ALA A 19 5.99 -6.97 -0.11
N LEU A 20 6.07 -6.78 -1.42
CA LEU A 20 5.62 -5.54 -2.03
C LEU A 20 4.14 -5.34 -1.82
N LEU A 21 3.35 -6.38 -2.03
CA LEU A 21 1.92 -6.27 -1.83
C LEU A 21 1.58 -5.91 -0.39
N ALA A 22 2.31 -6.49 0.55
CA ALA A 22 2.09 -6.19 1.95
C ALA A 22 2.38 -4.71 2.24
N CYS A 23 3.44 -4.18 1.67
CA CYS A 23 3.76 -2.76 1.83
C CYS A 23 2.69 -1.88 1.20
N ILE A 24 2.23 -2.24 0.02
CA ILE A 24 1.20 -1.47 -0.66
C ILE A 24 -0.10 -1.50 0.17
N LEU A 25 -0.43 -2.66 0.71
CA LEU A 25 -1.60 -2.75 1.57
C LEU A 25 -1.42 -1.96 2.86
N ASP A 26 -0.21 -1.89 3.39
CA ASP A 26 0.06 -1.05 4.55
C ASP A 26 -0.28 0.40 4.25
N MET A 27 0.07 0.87 3.06
CA MET A 27 -0.27 2.23 2.65
C MET A 27 -1.79 2.41 2.61
N GLY A 28 -2.49 1.45 2.04
CA GLY A 28 -3.94 1.50 1.97
C GLY A 28 -4.58 1.49 3.35
N GLU A 29 -4.05 0.67 4.23
CA GLU A 29 -4.57 0.59 5.59
C GLU A 29 -4.37 1.92 6.31
N LEU A 30 -3.19 2.50 6.19
CA LEU A 30 -2.92 3.79 6.83
C LEU A 30 -3.85 4.87 6.29
N LEU A 31 -4.06 4.89 4.99
CA LEU A 31 -4.96 5.87 4.39
C LEU A 31 -6.39 5.69 4.91
N LEU A 32 -6.86 4.46 4.86
CA LEU A 32 -8.26 4.21 5.19
C LEU A 32 -8.52 4.44 6.68
N THR A 33 -7.62 3.98 7.53
CA THR A 33 -7.79 4.17 8.96
C THR A 33 -7.63 5.62 9.37
N SER A 34 -6.95 6.42 8.57
CA SER A 34 -6.72 7.82 8.88
C SER A 34 -7.76 8.75 8.26
N GLY A 35 -8.73 8.21 7.54
CA GLY A 35 -9.85 9.00 7.06
C GLY A 35 -9.90 9.32 5.58
N ALA A 36 -9.03 8.71 4.79
CA ALA A 36 -9.05 8.95 3.35
C ALA A 36 -10.28 8.30 2.73
N GLU A 37 -10.74 8.87 1.65
CA GLU A 37 -11.89 8.32 0.93
C GLU A 37 -11.52 7.02 0.22
N VAL A 38 -12.48 6.12 0.14
CA VAL A 38 -12.27 4.81 -0.46
C VAL A 38 -11.72 4.92 -1.88
N MET A 39 -12.28 5.80 -2.69
CA MET A 39 -11.82 5.91 -4.07
C MET A 39 -10.38 6.39 -4.14
N ARG A 40 -9.97 7.23 -3.22
CA ARG A 40 -8.59 7.69 -3.19
C ARG A 40 -7.66 6.55 -2.78
N VAL A 41 -8.10 5.72 -1.84
CA VAL A 41 -7.32 4.57 -1.43
C VAL A 41 -7.12 3.63 -2.61
N GLU A 42 -8.19 3.31 -3.31
CA GLU A 42 -8.13 2.39 -4.44
C GLU A 42 -7.23 2.94 -5.54
N ASP A 43 -7.35 4.23 -5.81
CA ASP A 43 -6.56 4.86 -6.85
C ASP A 43 -5.08 4.83 -6.50
N THR A 44 -4.75 5.14 -5.26
CA THR A 44 -3.37 5.14 -4.81
C THR A 44 -2.76 3.74 -4.91
N LEU A 45 -3.48 2.73 -4.45
CA LEU A 45 -2.95 1.38 -4.47
C LEU A 45 -2.79 0.86 -5.90
N THR A 46 -3.74 1.17 -6.77
CA THR A 46 -3.63 0.79 -8.17
C THR A 46 -2.38 1.42 -8.80
N ARG A 47 -2.18 2.70 -8.54
CA ARG A 47 -1.05 3.40 -9.11
C ARG A 47 0.27 2.83 -8.61
N LEU A 48 0.37 2.50 -7.33
CA LEU A 48 1.57 1.89 -6.79
C LEU A 48 1.84 0.53 -7.42
N CYS A 49 0.80 -0.27 -7.60
CA CYS A 49 0.98 -1.56 -8.24
C CYS A 49 1.55 -1.42 -9.65
N MET A 50 1.06 -0.45 -10.40
CA MET A 50 1.56 -0.25 -11.75
C MET A 50 3.01 0.22 -11.74
N VAL A 51 3.36 1.10 -10.80
CA VAL A 51 4.74 1.58 -10.70
C VAL A 51 5.69 0.43 -10.39
N TYR A 52 5.23 -0.53 -9.62
CA TYR A 52 6.08 -1.66 -9.24
C TYR A 52 6.07 -2.78 -10.28
N GLY A 53 5.44 -2.56 -11.42
CA GLY A 53 5.58 -3.46 -12.55
C GLY A 53 4.54 -4.56 -12.66
N PHE A 54 3.50 -4.51 -11.84
CA PHE A 54 2.44 -5.50 -12.00
C PHE A 54 1.64 -5.17 -13.26
N ALA A 55 1.27 -6.21 -13.99
CA ALA A 55 0.57 -6.02 -15.26
C ALA A 55 -0.88 -5.61 -15.04
N GLN A 56 -1.46 -6.03 -13.93
CA GLN A 56 -2.84 -5.72 -13.62
C GLN A 56 -2.98 -5.56 -12.13
N ALA A 57 -3.87 -4.69 -11.69
CA ALA A 57 -4.15 -4.53 -10.27
C ALA A 57 -5.65 -4.30 -10.11
N ASP A 58 -6.23 -4.98 -9.15
CA ASP A 58 -7.64 -4.85 -8.85
C ASP A 58 -7.75 -4.64 -7.35
N VAL A 59 -8.25 -3.51 -6.95
CA VAL A 59 -8.36 -3.15 -5.55
C VAL A 59 -9.82 -3.04 -5.20
N PHE A 60 -10.24 -3.79 -4.21
CA PHE A 60 -11.62 -3.77 -3.77
C PHE A 60 -11.63 -3.39 -2.29
N THR A 61 -12.23 -2.27 -1.98
CA THR A 61 -12.22 -1.74 -0.63
C THR A 61 -13.63 -1.64 -0.11
N ILE A 62 -13.85 -2.25 1.02
CA ILE A 62 -15.10 -2.08 1.73
C ILE A 62 -14.77 -1.50 3.09
N THR A 63 -15.79 -1.26 3.89
CA THR A 63 -15.62 -0.56 5.14
C THR A 63 -14.59 -1.18 6.06
N SER A 64 -14.47 -2.48 6.03
CA SER A 64 -13.63 -3.18 7.00
C SER A 64 -12.52 -4.01 6.38
N SER A 65 -12.31 -3.91 5.06
CA SER A 65 -11.30 -4.74 4.41
C SER A 65 -10.85 -4.15 3.09
N ILE A 66 -9.61 -4.43 2.74
CA ILE A 66 -9.08 -4.14 1.41
C ILE A 66 -8.64 -5.47 0.82
N VAL A 67 -9.10 -5.76 -0.38
CA VAL A 67 -8.66 -6.95 -1.12
C VAL A 67 -7.88 -6.46 -2.32
N LEU A 68 -6.66 -6.89 -2.43
CA LEU A 68 -5.78 -6.47 -3.52
C LEU A 68 -5.37 -7.69 -4.31
N THR A 69 -5.69 -7.71 -5.58
CA THR A 69 -5.28 -8.77 -6.49
C THR A 69 -4.44 -8.15 -7.57
N VAL A 70 -3.29 -8.73 -7.83
CA VAL A 70 -2.43 -8.28 -8.91
C VAL A 70 -2.09 -9.46 -9.80
N ARG A 71 -1.68 -9.15 -11.01
CA ARG A 71 -1.19 -10.14 -11.94
C ARG A 71 0.19 -9.72 -12.36
N THR A 72 1.13 -10.65 -12.29
CA THR A 72 2.49 -10.35 -12.71
C THR A 72 2.57 -10.36 -14.23
N PRO A 73 3.64 -9.79 -14.80
CA PRO A 73 3.82 -9.85 -16.25
C PRO A 73 3.84 -11.29 -16.77
N GLU A 74 4.26 -12.25 -15.93
CA GLU A 74 4.28 -13.64 -16.34
C GLU A 74 2.91 -14.29 -16.22
N GLY A 75 1.91 -13.56 -15.76
CA GLY A 75 0.55 -14.08 -15.67
C GLY A 75 0.17 -14.68 -14.34
N ARG A 76 1.03 -14.62 -13.35
CA ARG A 76 0.73 -15.17 -12.03
C ARG A 76 -0.16 -14.19 -11.26
N ALA A 77 -1.17 -14.71 -10.61
CA ALA A 77 -2.06 -13.88 -9.82
C ALA A 77 -1.72 -13.99 -8.34
N LEU A 78 -1.74 -12.87 -7.65
CA LEU A 78 -1.51 -12.84 -6.22
C LEU A 78 -2.59 -11.99 -5.58
N THR A 79 -3.13 -12.47 -4.47
CA THR A 79 -4.16 -11.75 -3.75
C THR A 79 -3.79 -11.66 -2.29
N GLN A 80 -3.94 -10.49 -1.74
CA GLN A 80 -3.80 -10.30 -0.29
C GLN A 80 -4.98 -9.50 0.21
N THR A 81 -5.37 -9.77 1.44
CA THR A 81 -6.47 -9.08 2.07
C THR A 81 -5.96 -8.43 3.35
N ARG A 82 -6.41 -7.24 3.61
CA ARG A 82 -6.06 -6.57 4.85
C ARG A 82 -7.34 -6.16 5.56
N ARG A 83 -7.50 -6.63 6.78
CA ARG A 83 -8.64 -6.25 7.57
C ARG A 83 -8.39 -4.91 8.23
N ILE A 84 -9.38 -4.04 8.20
CA ILE A 84 -9.29 -2.72 8.81
C ILE A 84 -10.02 -2.78 10.13
N ARG A 85 -9.29 -2.60 11.21
CA ARG A 85 -9.88 -2.81 12.53
C ARG A 85 -10.27 -1.52 13.23
N ALA A 86 -9.49 -0.49 13.10
CA ALA A 86 -9.76 0.74 13.81
C ALA A 86 -9.64 1.92 12.90
N ARG A 87 -10.36 2.97 13.16
CA ARG A 87 -10.31 4.18 12.38
C ARG A 87 -10.13 5.35 13.30
N ASP A 88 -9.35 6.30 12.86
CA ASP A 88 -9.10 7.49 13.63
C ASP A 88 -8.68 8.56 12.65
N THR A 89 -9.39 9.64 12.58
CA THR A 89 -9.09 10.67 11.61
C THR A 89 -7.75 11.32 11.92
N ASP A 90 -6.85 11.23 10.97
CA ASP A 90 -5.53 11.83 11.11
C ASP A 90 -5.11 12.32 9.73
N LEU A 91 -5.49 13.55 9.43
CA LEU A 91 -5.24 14.11 8.11
C LEU A 91 -3.76 14.33 7.86
N GLY A 92 -2.99 14.54 8.90
CA GLY A 92 -1.54 14.63 8.75
C GLY A 92 -0.95 13.32 8.27
N ARG A 93 -1.46 12.21 8.78
CA ARG A 93 -1.00 10.90 8.33
C ARG A 93 -1.42 10.66 6.87
N VAL A 94 -2.63 11.06 6.50
CA VAL A 94 -3.08 10.95 5.11
C VAL A 94 -2.12 11.71 4.22
N GLU A 95 -1.71 12.91 4.61
CA GLU A 95 -0.79 13.69 3.83
C GLU A 95 0.57 13.04 3.71
N ARG A 96 1.06 12.44 4.78
CA ARG A 96 2.35 11.78 4.75
C ARG A 96 2.32 10.53 3.87
N VAL A 97 1.21 9.80 3.90
CA VAL A 97 1.07 8.63 3.02
C VAL A 97 1.01 9.08 1.57
N ASN A 98 0.27 10.15 1.29
CA ASN A 98 0.19 10.67 -0.06
C ASN A 98 1.55 11.15 -0.54
N ALA A 99 2.33 11.79 0.32
CA ALA A 99 3.66 12.23 -0.05
C ALA A 99 4.56 11.04 -0.34
N LEU A 100 4.48 10.01 0.46
CA LEU A 100 5.26 8.80 0.22
C LEU A 100 4.84 8.15 -1.10
N SER A 101 3.55 8.11 -1.38
CA SER A 101 3.06 7.56 -2.64
C SER A 101 3.65 8.31 -3.82
N ARG A 102 3.70 9.63 -3.76
CA ARG A 102 4.28 10.41 -4.84
C ARG A 102 5.78 10.13 -5.00
N ARG A 103 6.49 9.98 -3.89
CA ARG A 103 7.91 9.63 -3.95
C ARG A 103 8.12 8.27 -4.59
N LEU A 104 7.31 7.30 -4.22
CA LEU A 104 7.43 5.96 -4.77
C LEU A 104 7.10 5.93 -6.26
N CYS A 105 6.13 6.72 -6.68
CA CYS A 105 5.80 6.78 -8.10
C CYS A 105 6.91 7.45 -8.90
N ALA A 106 7.64 8.36 -8.31
CA ALA A 106 8.76 9.01 -8.99
C ALA A 106 10.02 8.16 -8.95
N GLY A 107 10.20 7.35 -7.92
CA GLY A 107 11.37 6.49 -7.79
C GLY A 107 11.07 5.34 -6.87
N PRO A 108 10.62 4.21 -7.43
CA PRO A 108 10.23 3.08 -6.58
C PRO A 108 11.39 2.58 -5.72
N LEU A 109 11.10 2.32 -4.48
CA LEU A 109 12.09 1.80 -3.55
C LEU A 109 12.02 0.28 -3.53
N PRO A 110 13.15 -0.39 -3.27
CA PRO A 110 13.10 -1.84 -3.09
C PRO A 110 12.28 -2.19 -1.85
N PRO A 111 11.80 -3.43 -1.77
CA PRO A 111 10.83 -3.77 -0.71
C PRO A 111 11.27 -3.42 0.70
N GLU A 112 12.52 -3.63 1.01
CA GLU A 112 13.01 -3.36 2.36
C GLU A 112 12.95 -1.86 2.68
N LYS A 113 13.36 -1.04 1.71
CA LYS A 113 13.31 0.40 1.90
C LYS A 113 11.89 0.91 1.92
N PHE A 114 11.04 0.31 1.11
CA PHE A 114 9.62 0.65 1.09
C PHE A 114 9.03 0.38 2.48
N ARG A 115 9.34 -0.79 3.04
CA ARG A 115 8.83 -1.15 4.35
C ARG A 115 9.29 -0.15 5.41
N GLN A 116 10.55 0.24 5.35
CA GLN A 116 11.08 1.22 6.29
C GLN A 116 10.36 2.56 6.16
N ALA A 117 10.12 3.00 4.93
CA ALA A 117 9.44 4.26 4.71
C ALA A 117 8.01 4.23 5.25
N VAL A 118 7.34 3.11 5.09
CA VAL A 118 5.99 2.96 5.62
C VAL A 118 6.01 3.01 7.14
N GLU A 119 7.00 2.35 7.75
CA GLU A 119 7.11 2.36 9.20
C GLU A 119 7.37 3.76 9.73
N GLU A 120 8.14 4.54 9.01
CA GLU A 120 8.38 5.92 9.41
C GLU A 120 7.08 6.72 9.42
N VAL A 121 6.26 6.51 8.40
CA VAL A 121 4.97 7.20 8.36
C VAL A 121 4.08 6.72 9.50
N ARG A 122 4.05 5.41 9.72
CA ARG A 122 3.20 4.83 10.75
C ARG A 122 3.57 5.35 12.13
N ASN A 123 4.86 5.50 12.38
CA ASN A 123 5.36 5.87 13.70
C ASN A 123 5.56 7.35 13.88
N ALA A 124 5.31 8.16 12.88
CA ALA A 124 5.46 9.59 13.00
C ALA A 124 4.43 10.10 14.02
N PRO A 125 4.83 11.01 14.87
CA PRO A 125 3.90 11.51 15.87
C PRO A 125 2.75 12.24 15.20
N ALA A 126 1.62 12.17 15.83
CA ALA A 126 0.49 12.92 15.36
C ALA A 126 0.93 14.37 15.29
N TYR A 127 0.47 15.09 14.30
CA TYR A 127 0.81 16.45 14.11
C TYR A 127 0.36 17.21 15.32
N PRO A 128 1.18 17.45 16.24
CA PRO A 128 0.74 18.32 17.29
C PRO A 128 0.43 19.63 16.68
N ASP A 129 1.14 19.85 15.64
CA ASP A 129 0.86 21.02 14.98
C ASP A 129 -0.35 20.99 14.20
N ALA A 130 -0.90 19.86 13.92
CA ALA A 130 -2.16 19.85 13.27
C ALA A 130 -3.13 20.60 14.13
N ALA A 131 -3.04 20.37 15.40
CA ALA A 131 -3.86 21.10 16.30
C ALA A 131 -3.47 22.57 16.28
N GLN A 132 -2.20 22.81 16.22
CA GLN A 132 -1.79 24.16 16.17
C GLN A 132 -2.13 24.82 14.92
N CYS A 133 -2.02 24.13 13.83
CA CYS A 133 -2.43 24.66 12.57
C CYS A 133 -3.88 24.99 12.59
N ALA A 134 -4.64 24.16 13.22
CA ALA A 134 -6.04 24.45 13.36
C ALA A 134 -6.23 25.69 14.18
N MET A 135 -5.38 25.94 15.10
CA MET A 135 -5.46 27.13 15.88
C MET A 135 -5.03 28.35 15.13
N TYR A 136 -4.06 28.20 14.29
CA TYR A 136 -3.62 29.32 13.54
C TYR A 136 -4.50 29.58 12.38
N ALA A 137 -5.04 28.55 11.87
CA ALA A 137 -5.81 28.68 10.65
C ALA A 137 -7.12 29.36 10.93
#